data_33570be211328ccbc156ddc58310c6c4
#
_entry.id   33570be211328ccbc156ddc58310c6c4
#
_cell.length_a   1.000
_cell.length_b   1.000
_cell.length_c   1.000
_cell.angle_alpha   90.00
_cell.angle_beta   90.00
_cell.angle_gamma   90.00
#
_symmetry.space_group_name_H-M   'P 1'
#
loop_
_entity.id
_entity.type
_entity.pdbx_description
1 polymer ?
#
loop_
_entity_poly.entity_id
_entity_poly.type
_entity_poly.pdbx_seq_one_letter_code
_entity_poly.pdbx_strand_id
1 'polypeptide(L)'
;MNVAAWVDAIPISAEEVEARVGRMRANDRAGSLPVADSREGRQLRRWVAQVVVVERLCEHTANAFVRSEGAIRCASEHESRVSAGLSRADAAALGSIVAAAWTSNPAVPRAAALLTADVSIPPERLQRAAELSATGDGGIAWSPNELLTSARLEAFARWLARATHERVRLETGYEHPGDASQPDNLHEH
;
A
#
# COMPACT_ATOMS: atom_id res chain seq x y z
N MET A 1 19.52 10.78 -16.77
CA MET A 1 18.58 9.81 -16.18
C MET A 1 17.30 10.58 -15.90
N ASN A 2 16.18 10.18 -16.52
CA ASN A 2 14.89 10.81 -16.27
C ASN A 2 14.31 10.18 -14.98
N VAL A 3 13.98 11.02 -13.99
CA VAL A 3 13.50 10.57 -12.67
C VAL A 3 11.98 10.71 -12.63
N ALA A 4 11.29 9.70 -12.10
CA ALA A 4 9.84 9.72 -11.88
C ALA A 4 9.48 10.19 -10.47
N ALA A 5 10.27 9.75 -9.49
CA ALA A 5 10.07 10.10 -8.09
C ALA A 5 11.37 9.97 -7.30
N TRP A 6 11.37 10.50 -6.08
CA TRP A 6 12.40 10.32 -5.07
C TRP A 6 11.78 9.76 -3.80
N VAL A 7 12.41 8.76 -3.24
CA VAL A 7 12.10 8.25 -1.89
C VAL A 7 13.33 8.49 -1.04
N ASP A 8 13.22 9.36 -0.06
CA ASP A 8 14.36 9.97 0.63
C ASP A 8 15.29 10.66 -0.40
N ALA A 9 16.55 10.26 -0.46
CA ALA A 9 17.52 10.74 -1.45
C ALA A 9 17.71 9.78 -2.65
N ILE A 10 16.92 8.70 -2.75
CA ILE A 10 17.10 7.66 -3.75
C ILE A 10 16.09 7.87 -4.89
N PRO A 11 16.56 8.04 -6.13
CA PRO A 11 15.68 8.22 -7.26
C PRO A 11 15.01 6.92 -7.70
N ILE A 12 13.78 7.03 -8.15
CA ILE A 12 13.06 6.05 -8.95
C ILE A 12 13.10 6.56 -10.39
N SER A 13 13.69 5.79 -11.28
CA SER A 13 13.83 6.25 -12.67
C SER A 13 12.51 6.08 -13.44
N ALA A 14 12.30 6.92 -14.44
CA ALA A 14 11.19 6.76 -15.38
C ALA A 14 11.24 5.41 -16.12
N GLU A 15 12.45 4.93 -16.40
CA GLU A 15 12.67 3.62 -17.04
C GLU A 15 12.18 2.46 -16.18
N GLU A 16 12.33 2.54 -14.84
CA GLU A 16 11.81 1.55 -13.90
C GLU A 16 10.28 1.48 -13.95
N VAL A 17 9.62 2.63 -14.01
CA VAL A 17 8.16 2.73 -14.15
C VAL A 17 7.71 2.16 -15.50
N GLU A 18 8.35 2.57 -16.60
CA GLU A 18 8.02 2.08 -17.94
C GLU A 18 8.24 0.57 -18.08
N ALA A 19 9.32 0.05 -17.52
CA ALA A 19 9.58 -1.39 -17.51
C ALA A 19 8.46 -2.16 -16.75
N ARG A 20 7.93 -1.57 -15.66
CA ARG A 20 6.80 -2.17 -14.94
C ARG A 20 5.51 -2.15 -15.77
N VAL A 21 5.20 -1.02 -16.42
CA VAL A 21 4.08 -0.90 -17.36
C VAL A 21 4.23 -1.90 -18.51
N GLY A 22 5.44 -2.03 -19.07
CA GLY A 22 5.76 -2.99 -20.12
C GLY A 22 5.48 -4.44 -19.70
N ARG A 23 5.89 -4.83 -18.49
CA ARG A 23 5.56 -6.16 -17.94
C ARG A 23 4.05 -6.40 -17.79
N MET A 24 3.30 -5.40 -17.35
CA MET A 24 1.83 -5.49 -17.27
C MET A 24 1.21 -5.69 -18.66
N ARG A 25 1.74 -5.01 -19.69
CA ARG A 25 1.28 -5.13 -21.08
C ARG A 25 1.70 -6.45 -21.75
N ALA A 26 2.72 -7.13 -21.26
CA ALA A 26 3.18 -8.42 -21.77
C ALA A 26 2.37 -9.63 -21.23
N ASN A 27 1.48 -9.41 -20.25
CA ASN A 27 0.66 -10.46 -19.66
C ASN A 27 -0.65 -10.67 -20.46
N ASP A 28 -1.31 -11.81 -20.23
CA ASP A 28 -2.55 -12.23 -20.89
C ASP A 28 -3.72 -11.22 -20.78
N ARG A 29 -3.64 -10.31 -19.82
CA ARG A 29 -4.62 -9.23 -19.61
C ARG A 29 -4.27 -7.92 -20.34
N ALA A 30 -3.27 -7.93 -21.21
CA ALA A 30 -2.82 -6.73 -21.94
C ALA A 30 -3.95 -6.02 -22.70
N GLY A 31 -4.89 -6.78 -23.25
CA GLY A 31 -6.04 -6.23 -24.00
C GLY A 31 -7.04 -5.42 -23.16
N SER A 32 -6.97 -5.51 -21.82
CA SER A 32 -7.80 -4.72 -20.89
C SER A 32 -7.12 -3.44 -20.40
N LEU A 33 -5.84 -3.22 -20.77
CA LEU A 33 -5.11 -2.03 -20.38
C LEU A 33 -5.33 -0.88 -21.36
N PRO A 34 -5.34 0.37 -20.88
CA PRO A 34 -5.47 1.55 -21.72
C PRO A 34 -4.33 1.65 -22.75
N VAL A 35 -4.63 2.28 -23.88
CA VAL A 35 -3.62 2.62 -24.91
C VAL A 35 -2.54 3.51 -24.29
N ALA A 36 -1.27 3.30 -24.65
CA ALA A 36 -0.14 3.92 -23.96
C ALA A 36 -0.20 5.45 -23.93
N ASP A 37 -0.55 6.08 -25.05
CA ASP A 37 -0.54 7.54 -25.22
C ASP A 37 -1.89 8.18 -24.93
N SER A 38 -2.91 7.37 -24.54
CA SER A 38 -4.21 7.90 -24.13
C SER A 38 -4.12 8.57 -22.74
N ARG A 39 -5.15 9.35 -22.41
CA ARG A 39 -5.32 9.92 -21.07
C ARG A 39 -5.26 8.83 -19.98
N GLU A 40 -5.99 7.75 -20.21
CA GLU A 40 -6.03 6.60 -19.30
C GLU A 40 -4.68 5.87 -19.23
N GLY A 41 -3.92 5.84 -20.34
CA GLY A 41 -2.56 5.30 -20.37
C GLY A 41 -1.58 6.12 -19.52
N ARG A 42 -1.70 7.46 -19.56
CA ARG A 42 -0.92 8.33 -18.67
C ARG A 42 -1.34 8.16 -17.21
N GLN A 43 -2.64 7.99 -16.91
CA GLN A 43 -3.12 7.68 -15.57
C GLN A 43 -2.61 6.33 -15.06
N LEU A 44 -2.57 5.30 -15.92
CA LEU A 44 -1.97 4.01 -15.58
C LEU A 44 -0.48 4.17 -15.22
N ARG A 45 0.28 4.95 -15.98
CA ARG A 45 1.70 5.21 -15.70
C ARG A 45 1.89 5.89 -14.33
N ARG A 46 1.08 6.90 -14.00
CA ARG A 46 1.08 7.55 -12.69
C ARG A 46 0.73 6.57 -11.57
N TRP A 47 -0.30 5.77 -11.78
CA TRP A 47 -0.68 4.73 -10.82
C TRP A 47 0.46 3.73 -10.57
N VAL A 48 1.14 3.26 -11.62
CA VAL A 48 2.29 2.36 -11.49
C VAL A 48 3.44 3.04 -10.74
N ALA A 49 3.71 4.31 -11.00
CA ALA A 49 4.72 5.07 -10.27
C ALA A 49 4.44 5.10 -8.76
N GLN A 50 3.17 5.32 -8.38
CA GLN A 50 2.77 5.27 -6.96
C GLN A 50 2.93 3.87 -6.35
N VAL A 51 2.65 2.80 -7.09
CA VAL A 51 2.91 1.43 -6.63
C VAL A 51 4.40 1.22 -6.34
N VAL A 52 5.28 1.64 -7.25
CA VAL A 52 6.73 1.54 -7.07
C VAL A 52 7.22 2.39 -5.89
N VAL A 53 6.65 3.58 -5.68
CA VAL A 53 6.94 4.43 -4.51
C VAL A 53 6.62 3.72 -3.21
N VAL A 54 5.43 3.11 -3.11
CA VAL A 54 5.02 2.34 -1.90
C VAL A 54 5.96 1.17 -1.66
N GLU A 55 6.27 0.40 -2.70
CA GLU A 55 7.22 -0.71 -2.63
C GLU A 55 8.57 -0.23 -2.08
N ARG A 56 9.12 0.85 -2.62
CA ARG A 56 10.43 1.41 -2.23
C ARG A 56 10.43 1.94 -0.79
N LEU A 57 9.38 2.64 -0.36
CA LEU A 57 9.23 3.09 1.03
C LEU A 57 9.26 1.92 2.01
N CYS A 58 8.51 0.86 1.69
CA CYS A 58 8.43 -0.34 2.51
C CYS A 58 9.76 -1.12 2.54
N GLU A 59 10.45 -1.26 1.39
CA GLU A 59 11.79 -1.87 1.33
C GLU A 59 12.79 -1.14 2.22
N HIS A 60 12.87 0.20 2.12
CA HIS A 60 13.78 0.98 2.94
C HIS A 60 13.47 0.83 4.41
N THR A 61 12.19 0.85 4.77
CA THR A 61 11.74 0.71 6.15
C THR A 61 12.04 -0.67 6.70
N ALA A 62 11.66 -1.74 5.99
CA ALA A 62 11.95 -3.11 6.41
C ALA A 62 13.46 -3.36 6.57
N ASN A 63 14.27 -2.85 5.64
CA ASN A 63 15.73 -2.96 5.69
C ASN A 63 16.36 -2.16 6.86
N ALA A 64 15.78 -1.02 7.22
CA ALA A 64 16.23 -0.23 8.37
C ALA A 64 15.96 -0.98 9.69
N PHE A 65 14.78 -1.62 9.81
CA PHE A 65 14.45 -2.46 10.98
C PHE A 65 15.41 -3.65 11.14
N VAL A 66 15.78 -4.31 10.04
CA VAL A 66 16.72 -5.45 10.08
C VAL A 66 18.10 -5.01 10.57
N ARG A 67 18.53 -3.81 10.24
CA ARG A 67 19.84 -3.26 10.67
C ARG A 67 19.85 -2.78 12.12
N SER A 68 18.73 -2.37 12.67
CA SER A 68 18.59 -2.05 14.07
C SER A 68 18.37 -3.33 14.87
N GLU A 69 19.40 -3.89 15.45
CA GLU A 69 19.56 -5.23 16.06
C GLU A 69 18.49 -5.72 17.06
N GLY A 70 17.30 -5.16 17.08
CA GLY A 70 16.20 -5.58 17.96
C GLY A 70 15.10 -6.41 17.31
N ALA A 71 15.01 -6.42 15.98
CA ALA A 71 13.82 -6.87 15.26
C ALA A 71 13.81 -8.35 14.84
N ILE A 72 14.93 -9.07 14.99
CA ILE A 72 15.07 -10.44 14.43
C ILE A 72 14.16 -11.46 15.17
N ARG A 73 13.81 -11.21 16.40
CA ARG A 73 13.01 -12.17 17.21
C ARG A 73 11.50 -12.06 16.99
N CYS A 74 10.98 -10.89 16.61
CA CYS A 74 9.54 -10.70 16.41
C CYS A 74 9.09 -10.95 14.95
N ALA A 75 10.00 -10.91 13.99
CA ALA A 75 9.68 -11.01 12.59
C ALA A 75 9.20 -12.41 12.16
N SER A 76 9.80 -13.48 12.68
CA SER A 76 9.55 -14.84 12.21
C SER A 76 8.15 -15.38 12.50
N GLU A 77 7.57 -15.04 13.65
CA GLU A 77 6.20 -15.47 13.99
C GLU A 77 5.11 -14.59 13.34
N HIS A 78 5.43 -13.33 13.05
CA HIS A 78 4.51 -12.38 12.41
C HIS A 78 4.51 -12.49 10.88
N GLU A 79 5.65 -12.78 10.25
CA GLU A 79 5.76 -13.00 8.80
C GLU A 79 4.80 -14.07 8.29
N SER A 80 4.61 -15.15 9.04
CA SER A 80 3.68 -16.24 8.67
C SER A 80 2.21 -15.81 8.67
N ARG A 81 1.83 -14.81 9.46
CA ARG A 81 0.42 -14.33 9.55
C ARG A 81 0.10 -13.19 8.58
N VAL A 82 1.07 -12.37 8.23
CA VAL A 82 0.91 -11.24 7.31
C VAL A 82 1.10 -11.66 5.85
N SER A 83 1.70 -12.82 5.61
CA SER A 83 1.79 -13.48 4.29
C SER A 83 0.43 -13.98 3.80
N ALA A 84 -0.61 -14.00 4.64
CA ALA A 84 -1.98 -14.18 4.18
C ALA A 84 -2.36 -13.00 3.29
N GLY A 85 -2.85 -13.29 2.09
CA GLY A 85 -3.29 -12.26 1.15
C GLY A 85 -4.32 -11.34 1.78
N LEU A 86 -4.35 -10.07 1.37
CA LEU A 86 -5.39 -9.12 1.80
C LEU A 86 -6.77 -9.65 1.48
N SER A 87 -7.69 -9.56 2.42
CA SER A 87 -9.11 -9.75 2.12
C SER A 87 -9.59 -8.67 1.13
N ARG A 88 -10.70 -8.92 0.45
CA ARG A 88 -11.29 -7.92 -0.46
C ARG A 88 -11.63 -6.61 0.29
N ALA A 89 -12.10 -6.71 1.53
CA ALA A 89 -12.43 -5.56 2.37
C ALA A 89 -11.16 -4.77 2.74
N ASP A 90 -10.09 -5.46 3.14
CA ASP A 90 -8.82 -4.83 3.49
C ASP A 90 -8.17 -4.16 2.27
N ALA A 91 -8.22 -4.82 1.10
CA ALA A 91 -7.71 -4.24 -0.15
C ALA A 91 -8.49 -2.98 -0.55
N ALA A 92 -9.81 -2.97 -0.35
CA ALA A 92 -10.63 -1.78 -0.59
C ALA A 92 -10.32 -0.65 0.39
N ALA A 93 -10.10 -0.98 1.67
CA ALA A 93 -9.75 0.00 2.71
C ALA A 93 -8.37 0.64 2.49
N LEU A 94 -7.38 -0.14 2.03
CA LEU A 94 -6.03 0.34 1.71
C LEU A 94 -5.96 1.10 0.38
N GLY A 95 -6.90 0.86 -0.52
CA GLY A 95 -6.91 1.41 -1.87
C GLY A 95 -6.05 0.62 -2.87
N SER A 96 -6.32 0.83 -4.17
CA SER A 96 -5.77 0.02 -5.25
C SER A 96 -4.24 0.05 -5.36
N ILE A 97 -3.62 1.19 -5.08
CA ILE A 97 -2.15 1.37 -5.14
C ILE A 97 -1.48 0.49 -4.09
N VAL A 98 -1.93 0.60 -2.83
CA VAL A 98 -1.33 -0.15 -1.71
C VAL A 98 -1.63 -1.64 -1.85
N ALA A 99 -2.84 -2.01 -2.26
CA ALA A 99 -3.21 -3.42 -2.50
C ALA A 99 -2.37 -4.06 -3.61
N ALA A 100 -2.08 -3.32 -4.68
CA ALA A 100 -1.19 -3.78 -5.74
C ALA A 100 0.26 -3.95 -5.25
N ALA A 101 0.79 -2.97 -4.53
CA ALA A 101 2.13 -3.04 -3.93
C ALA A 101 2.25 -4.21 -2.94
N TRP A 102 1.22 -4.43 -2.12
CA TRP A 102 1.15 -5.55 -1.18
C TRP A 102 1.26 -6.91 -1.85
N THR A 103 0.56 -7.06 -2.98
CA THR A 103 0.55 -8.32 -3.73
C THR A 103 1.84 -8.55 -4.53
N SER A 104 2.45 -7.48 -5.01
CA SER A 104 3.61 -7.55 -5.90
C SER A 104 4.96 -7.57 -5.20
N ASN A 105 5.04 -7.07 -3.96
CA ASN A 105 6.32 -6.93 -3.25
C ASN A 105 6.21 -7.38 -1.78
N PRO A 106 6.91 -8.45 -1.39
CA PRO A 106 6.85 -9.00 -0.03
C PRO A 106 7.38 -8.03 1.04
N ALA A 107 8.14 -7.00 0.67
CA ALA A 107 8.59 -5.97 1.60
C ALA A 107 7.42 -5.14 2.16
N VAL A 108 6.30 -5.03 1.43
CA VAL A 108 5.14 -4.25 1.87
C VAL A 108 4.44 -4.91 3.07
N PRO A 109 3.97 -6.16 2.99
CA PRO A 109 3.41 -6.83 4.16
C PRO A 109 4.41 -6.97 5.31
N ARG A 110 5.71 -7.16 5.00
CA ARG A 110 6.76 -7.21 6.03
C ARG A 110 6.92 -5.89 6.76
N ALA A 111 6.99 -4.77 6.06
CA ALA A 111 7.03 -3.45 6.68
C ALA A 111 5.77 -3.18 7.52
N ALA A 112 4.58 -3.55 7.03
CA ALA A 112 3.34 -3.44 7.78
C ALA A 112 3.41 -4.22 9.09
N ALA A 113 3.87 -5.48 9.07
CA ALA A 113 4.04 -6.30 10.26
C ALA A 113 4.99 -5.67 11.29
N LEU A 114 6.16 -5.19 10.83
CA LEU A 114 7.16 -4.57 11.70
C LEU A 114 6.66 -3.28 12.33
N LEU A 115 6.04 -2.41 11.53
CA LEU A 115 5.54 -1.11 11.97
C LEU A 115 4.35 -1.18 12.92
N THR A 116 3.63 -2.30 12.92
CA THR A 116 2.39 -2.46 13.68
C THR A 116 2.49 -3.57 14.74
N ALA A 117 3.71 -4.04 15.03
CA ALA A 117 3.95 -5.10 16.00
C ALA A 117 3.37 -4.77 17.39
N ASP A 118 3.50 -3.51 17.81
CA ASP A 118 3.05 -3.02 19.12
C ASP A 118 1.55 -2.61 19.14
N VAL A 119 0.86 -2.71 18.00
CA VAL A 119 -0.57 -2.38 17.95
C VAL A 119 -1.35 -3.43 18.72
N SER A 120 -2.09 -2.97 19.71
CA SER A 120 -3.00 -3.79 20.52
C SER A 120 -4.39 -3.15 20.56
N ILE A 121 -5.40 -3.94 20.87
CA ILE A 121 -6.75 -3.45 21.05
C ILE A 121 -7.04 -3.38 22.56
N PRO A 122 -7.46 -2.21 23.08
CA PRO A 122 -7.85 -2.08 24.46
C PRO A 122 -8.96 -3.09 24.83
N PRO A 123 -8.90 -3.70 26.04
CA PRO A 123 -9.89 -4.71 26.45
C PRO A 123 -11.33 -4.23 26.39
N GLU A 124 -11.59 -2.96 26.72
CA GLU A 124 -12.91 -2.32 26.65
C GLU A 124 -13.48 -2.28 25.22
N ARG A 125 -12.61 -2.14 24.19
CA ARG A 125 -13.04 -2.21 22.78
C ARG A 125 -13.39 -3.64 22.36
N LEU A 126 -12.63 -4.63 22.83
CA LEU A 126 -12.94 -6.05 22.60
C LEU A 126 -14.28 -6.42 23.24
N GLN A 127 -14.51 -6.01 24.50
CA GLN A 127 -15.77 -6.22 25.20
C GLN A 127 -16.94 -5.56 24.45
N ARG A 128 -16.79 -4.31 24.03
CA ARG A 128 -17.82 -3.60 23.26
C ARG A 128 -18.16 -4.29 21.94
N ALA A 129 -17.15 -4.79 21.22
CA ALA A 129 -17.37 -5.54 20.00
C ALA A 129 -18.12 -6.86 20.24
N ALA A 130 -17.81 -7.56 21.35
CA ALA A 130 -18.51 -8.77 21.75
C ALA A 130 -19.98 -8.48 22.11
N GLU A 131 -20.26 -7.41 22.85
CA GLU A 131 -21.63 -6.96 23.18
C GLU A 131 -22.44 -6.65 21.90
N LEU A 132 -21.86 -5.91 20.95
CA LEU A 132 -22.51 -5.59 19.69
C LEU A 132 -22.77 -6.84 18.83
N SER A 133 -21.86 -7.80 18.84
CA SER A 133 -22.02 -9.07 18.14
C SER A 133 -23.13 -9.94 18.77
N ALA A 134 -23.33 -9.85 20.08
CA ALA A 134 -24.36 -10.60 20.80
C ALA A 134 -25.78 -10.03 20.65
N THR A 135 -25.89 -8.72 20.41
CA THR A 135 -27.20 -8.02 20.30
C THR A 135 -27.70 -7.86 18.86
N GLY A 136 -26.85 -8.19 17.86
CA GLY A 136 -27.16 -7.98 16.45
C GLY A 136 -28.04 -9.05 15.86
N ASP A 137 -29.19 -8.64 15.35
CA ASP A 137 -30.09 -9.45 14.51
C ASP A 137 -29.41 -9.68 13.15
N GLY A 138 -28.61 -10.75 13.02
CA GLY A 138 -27.82 -11.07 11.82
C GLY A 138 -26.53 -10.29 11.62
N GLY A 139 -25.99 -9.67 12.67
CA GLY A 139 -24.76 -8.89 12.63
C GLY A 139 -23.50 -9.73 12.40
N ILE A 140 -22.52 -9.15 11.71
CA ILE A 140 -21.20 -9.74 11.49
C ILE A 140 -20.50 -9.88 12.84
N ALA A 141 -20.27 -11.11 13.28
CA ALA A 141 -19.48 -11.39 14.49
C ALA A 141 -18.00 -11.16 14.18
N TRP A 142 -17.42 -10.11 14.75
CA TRP A 142 -16.00 -9.83 14.62
C TRP A 142 -15.19 -10.68 15.59
N SER A 143 -14.24 -11.42 15.08
CA SER A 143 -13.25 -12.08 15.94
C SER A 143 -12.22 -11.07 16.47
N PRO A 144 -11.63 -11.29 17.67
CA PRO A 144 -10.54 -10.46 18.18
C PRO A 144 -9.36 -10.33 17.18
N ASN A 145 -9.09 -11.37 16.42
CA ASN A 145 -8.03 -11.37 15.40
C ASN A 145 -8.37 -10.47 14.21
N GLU A 146 -9.61 -10.45 13.75
CA GLU A 146 -10.05 -9.56 12.66
C GLU A 146 -9.99 -8.10 13.08
N LEU A 147 -10.42 -7.79 14.30
CA LEU A 147 -10.31 -6.45 14.87
C LEU A 147 -8.84 -6.00 14.97
N LEU A 148 -7.96 -6.88 15.43
CA LEU A 148 -6.53 -6.59 15.51
C LEU A 148 -5.93 -6.38 14.12
N THR A 149 -6.29 -7.21 13.15
CA THR A 149 -5.84 -7.07 11.75
C THR A 149 -6.28 -5.72 11.18
N SER A 150 -7.54 -5.36 11.34
CA SER A 150 -8.08 -4.06 10.91
C SER A 150 -7.33 -2.89 11.56
N ALA A 151 -7.13 -2.93 12.89
CA ALA A 151 -6.40 -1.90 13.61
C ALA A 151 -4.94 -1.74 13.12
N ARG A 152 -4.27 -2.84 12.80
CA ARG A 152 -2.93 -2.85 12.22
C ARG A 152 -2.90 -2.26 10.82
N LEU A 153 -3.83 -2.64 9.96
CA LEU A 153 -3.92 -2.09 8.61
C LEU A 153 -4.19 -0.58 8.63
N GLU A 154 -5.05 -0.13 9.53
CA GLU A 154 -5.31 1.30 9.73
C GLU A 154 -4.06 2.04 10.23
N ALA A 155 -3.31 1.46 11.17
CA ALA A 155 -2.06 2.03 11.66
C ALA A 155 -1.01 2.10 10.55
N PHE A 156 -0.91 1.05 9.73
CA PHE A 156 -0.04 1.02 8.56
C PHE A 156 -0.44 2.08 7.52
N ALA A 157 -1.71 2.21 7.20
CA ALA A 157 -2.21 3.23 6.26
C ALA A 157 -1.87 4.65 6.73
N ARG A 158 -2.05 4.95 8.03
CA ARG A 158 -1.66 6.24 8.62
C ARG A 158 -0.16 6.49 8.54
N TRP A 159 0.65 5.47 8.82
CA TRP A 159 2.09 5.58 8.68
C TRP A 159 2.47 5.83 7.23
N LEU A 160 1.90 5.08 6.29
CA LEU A 160 2.21 5.21 4.86
C LEU A 160 1.87 6.61 4.32
N ALA A 161 0.70 7.14 4.69
CA ALA A 161 0.29 8.50 4.31
C ALA A 161 1.30 9.55 4.80
N ARG A 162 1.75 9.44 6.06
CA ARG A 162 2.76 10.34 6.64
C ARG A 162 4.12 10.16 5.97
N ALA A 163 4.59 8.92 5.81
CA ALA A 163 5.88 8.63 5.18
C ALA A 163 5.91 9.11 3.72
N THR A 164 4.81 8.97 2.99
CA THR A 164 4.69 9.51 1.63
C THR A 164 4.81 11.03 1.63
N HIS A 165 4.12 11.70 2.53
CA HIS A 165 4.17 13.16 2.63
C HIS A 165 5.58 13.69 2.99
N GLU A 166 6.27 13.03 3.90
CA GLU A 166 7.56 13.48 4.45
C GLU A 166 8.77 13.07 3.58
N ARG A 167 8.69 11.93 2.89
CA ARG A 167 9.87 11.26 2.31
C ARG A 167 9.80 11.10 0.79
N VAL A 168 8.66 11.41 0.18
CA VAL A 168 8.46 11.24 -1.27
C VAL A 168 8.35 12.58 -1.96
N ARG A 169 9.10 12.74 -3.05
CA ARG A 169 8.95 13.83 -4.00
C ARG A 169 8.65 13.24 -5.37
N LEU A 170 7.57 13.67 -5.97
CA LEU A 170 7.16 13.25 -7.31
C LEU A 170 7.64 14.28 -8.33
N GLU A 171 8.11 13.82 -9.47
CA GLU A 171 8.43 14.69 -10.59
C GLU A 171 7.20 14.97 -11.46
N THR A 172 7.22 16.05 -12.19
CA THR A 172 6.12 16.47 -13.07
C THR A 172 5.73 15.36 -14.04
N GLY A 173 4.45 15.03 -14.09
CA GLY A 173 3.90 13.94 -14.89
C GLY A 173 3.74 12.60 -14.17
N TYR A 174 4.22 12.52 -12.92
CA TYR A 174 4.11 11.33 -12.06
C TYR A 174 3.33 11.61 -10.76
N GLU A 175 2.66 12.74 -10.66
CA GLU A 175 1.83 13.11 -9.53
C GLU A 175 0.73 12.06 -9.30
N HIS A 176 0.14 12.08 -8.10
CA HIS A 176 -0.89 11.09 -7.75
C HIS A 176 -2.05 11.11 -8.78
N PRO A 177 -2.52 9.95 -9.28
CA PRO A 177 -3.57 9.91 -10.30
C PRO A 177 -4.89 10.58 -9.87
N GLY A 178 -5.14 10.70 -8.57
CA GLY A 178 -6.29 11.42 -8.02
C GLY A 178 -6.05 12.92 -7.75
N ASP A 179 -4.91 13.48 -8.15
CA ASP A 179 -4.65 14.91 -7.99
C ASP A 179 -5.53 15.72 -8.95
N ALA A 180 -6.45 16.51 -8.40
CA ALA A 180 -7.39 17.30 -9.15
C ALA A 180 -6.74 18.43 -9.99
N SER A 181 -5.51 18.82 -9.68
CA SER A 181 -4.76 19.82 -10.44
C SER A 181 -4.19 19.30 -11.75
N GLN A 182 -4.21 17.98 -11.96
CA GLN A 182 -3.68 17.34 -13.16
C GLN A 182 -4.54 17.69 -14.39
N PRO A 183 -3.91 18.06 -15.52
CA PRO A 183 -4.65 18.33 -16.77
C PRO A 183 -5.57 17.19 -17.22
N ASP A 184 -5.13 15.94 -16.95
CA ASP A 184 -5.92 14.76 -17.28
C ASP A 184 -7.16 14.57 -16.37
N ASN A 185 -7.26 15.28 -15.24
CA ASN A 185 -8.38 15.24 -14.31
C ASN A 185 -9.30 16.45 -14.42
N LEU A 186 -8.93 17.46 -15.21
CA LEU A 186 -9.78 18.58 -15.51
C LEU A 186 -10.87 18.11 -16.49
N HIS A 187 -12.12 18.12 -16.02
CA HIS A 187 -13.26 17.94 -16.90
C HIS A 187 -13.53 19.25 -17.62
N GLU A 188 -13.25 19.31 -18.92
CA GLU A 188 -13.82 20.34 -19.79
C GLU A 188 -15.32 20.03 -19.94
N HIS A 189 -16.15 20.88 -19.36
CA HIS A 189 -17.60 20.87 -19.55
C HIS A 189 -17.97 21.75 -20.72
#